data_a86b74b1073a89f0dc33180f5b8a57bb
#
_entry.id   a86b74b1073a89f0dc33180f5b8a57bb
#
_cell.length_a   1.000
_cell.length_b   1.000
_cell.length_c   1.000
_cell.angle_alpha   90.00
_cell.angle_beta   90.00
_cell.angle_gamma   90.00
#
_symmetry.space_group_name_H-M   'P 1'
#
loop_
_entity.id
_entity.type
_entity.pdbx_description
1 polymer ?
#
loop_
_entity_poly.entity_id
_entity_poly.type
_entity_poly.pdbx_seq_one_letter_code
_entity_poly.pdbx_strand_id
1 'polypeptide(L)'
;MQLRTQEEITAKWPENAEPIVCVRCITFKQEKFIAKCLEGFLIQETDFPFEVMIHEDASPDRTADIIREYEAKYPRILKPLYETENQWKKQDGTFTRIVTGMLKRKYVAMCEGDDYWTDPHKLQQQIDFLESHPDYSMIFHGATVVDADGNPSPDDPYAPLEDRDYNASELYENWVVPTASMIYRREVLNYKIKNPDNILNGDIFLVEKCAHSGKVRCINKKMSAYRKHAGGVTWDEKLKIKRALALPNHIRELKVNFTDINRKRINKDLCRSLIHVAHIEGKRKHLRDLIEAFFLSPSTFIKALRKKKIFSK
;
A
#
# COMPACT_ATOMS: atom_id res chain seq x y z
N MET A 1 17.70 1.36 -21.27
CA MET A 1 17.56 2.82 -21.39
C MET A 1 18.67 3.44 -20.59
N GLN A 2 19.40 4.41 -21.11
CA GLN A 2 20.41 5.14 -20.34
C GLN A 2 19.67 6.11 -19.42
N LEU A 3 19.98 6.07 -18.12
CA LEU A 3 19.36 6.98 -17.15
C LEU A 3 19.91 8.40 -17.40
N ARG A 4 19.04 9.39 -17.21
CA ARG A 4 19.42 10.81 -17.23
C ARG A 4 20.28 11.14 -16.02
N THR A 5 21.18 12.12 -16.17
CA THR A 5 21.92 12.67 -15.02
C THR A 5 20.98 13.41 -14.06
N GLN A 6 21.45 13.64 -12.83
CA GLN A 6 20.66 14.41 -11.87
C GLN A 6 20.33 15.82 -12.39
N GLU A 7 21.29 16.46 -13.03
CA GLU A 7 21.14 17.79 -13.64
C GLU A 7 20.08 17.80 -14.74
N GLU A 8 20.03 16.76 -15.57
CA GLU A 8 19.00 16.62 -16.61
C GLU A 8 17.60 16.38 -16.02
N ILE A 9 17.50 15.61 -14.91
CA ILE A 9 16.21 15.38 -14.22
C ILE A 9 15.73 16.68 -13.59
N THR A 10 16.62 17.45 -12.97
CA THR A 10 16.27 18.66 -12.21
C THR A 10 16.23 19.94 -13.05
N ALA A 11 16.55 19.86 -14.33
CA ALA A 11 16.73 21.03 -15.21
C ALA A 11 15.49 21.95 -15.32
N LYS A 12 14.29 21.39 -15.16
CA LYS A 12 13.02 22.14 -15.21
C LYS A 12 12.54 22.63 -13.84
N TRP A 13 13.23 22.25 -12.76
CA TRP A 13 12.80 22.61 -11.42
C TRP A 13 13.12 24.09 -11.14
N PRO A 14 12.22 24.84 -10.52
CA PRO A 14 12.48 26.21 -10.15
C PRO A 14 13.71 26.29 -9.21
N GLU A 15 14.53 27.33 -9.39
CA GLU A 15 15.69 27.53 -8.56
C GLU A 15 15.29 27.69 -7.09
N ASN A 16 16.00 27.00 -6.19
CA ASN A 16 15.74 26.98 -4.74
C ASN A 16 14.35 26.49 -4.31
N ALA A 17 13.59 25.86 -5.19
CA ALA A 17 12.28 25.30 -4.81
C ALA A 17 12.46 24.05 -3.94
N GLU A 18 11.68 23.97 -2.86
CA GLU A 18 11.61 22.78 -2.01
C GLU A 18 10.78 21.67 -2.68
N PRO A 19 11.11 20.39 -2.48
CA PRO A 19 10.30 19.29 -2.96
C PRO A 19 8.86 19.36 -2.44
N ILE A 20 7.90 19.23 -3.34
CA ILE A 20 6.47 19.15 -2.97
C ILE A 20 5.97 17.71 -2.86
N VAL A 21 6.69 16.75 -3.46
CA VAL A 21 6.38 15.33 -3.43
C VAL A 21 7.48 14.57 -2.68
N CYS A 22 7.07 13.73 -1.76
CA CYS A 22 7.91 12.71 -1.14
C CYS A 22 7.48 11.33 -1.67
N VAL A 23 8.35 10.64 -2.38
CA VAL A 23 8.14 9.24 -2.74
C VAL A 23 8.51 8.39 -1.53
N ARG A 24 7.56 7.60 -1.02
CA ARG A 24 7.80 6.63 0.06
C ARG A 24 8.17 5.29 -0.56
N CYS A 25 9.42 4.88 -0.36
CA CYS A 25 9.93 3.58 -0.76
C CYS A 25 10.40 2.82 0.49
N ILE A 26 9.83 1.64 0.73
CA ILE A 26 10.27 0.73 1.78
C ILE A 26 10.91 -0.49 1.13
N THR A 27 12.05 -0.93 1.66
CA THR A 27 12.79 -2.06 1.09
C THR A 27 13.42 -2.94 2.16
N PHE A 28 13.37 -4.25 1.92
CA PHE A 28 14.06 -5.26 2.70
C PHE A 28 14.29 -6.51 1.85
N LYS A 29 15.54 -6.95 1.66
CA LYS A 29 15.91 -8.12 0.84
C LYS A 29 15.43 -8.04 -0.61
N GLN A 30 15.72 -6.93 -1.26
CA GLN A 30 15.24 -6.68 -2.63
C GLN A 30 16.39 -6.38 -3.61
N GLU A 31 17.57 -6.98 -3.40
CA GLU A 31 18.75 -6.78 -4.27
C GLU A 31 18.48 -7.02 -5.76
N LYS A 32 17.51 -7.91 -6.09
CA LYS A 32 17.12 -8.21 -7.48
C LYS A 32 16.20 -7.18 -8.11
N PHE A 33 15.53 -6.36 -7.30
CA PHE A 33 14.43 -5.51 -7.73
C PHE A 33 14.69 -4.02 -7.54
N ILE A 34 15.42 -3.66 -6.47
CA ILE A 34 15.58 -2.28 -6.03
C ILE A 34 16.16 -1.36 -7.10
N ALA A 35 17.11 -1.83 -7.91
CA ALA A 35 17.66 -1.03 -9.02
C ALA A 35 16.56 -0.58 -9.99
N LYS A 36 15.68 -1.51 -10.39
CA LYS A 36 14.56 -1.21 -11.29
C LYS A 36 13.53 -0.27 -10.67
N CYS A 37 13.30 -0.39 -9.37
CA CYS A 37 12.46 0.53 -8.61
C CYS A 37 13.03 1.96 -8.64
N LEU A 38 14.32 2.13 -8.31
CA LEU A 38 15.01 3.43 -8.34
C LEU A 38 15.02 4.04 -9.74
N GLU A 39 15.27 3.24 -10.78
CA GLU A 39 15.18 3.68 -12.18
C GLU A 39 13.80 4.23 -12.50
N GLY A 40 12.71 3.58 -12.02
CA GLY A 40 11.34 4.06 -12.19
C GLY A 40 11.09 5.43 -11.59
N PHE A 41 11.79 5.80 -10.51
CA PHE A 41 11.75 7.15 -9.95
C PHE A 41 12.57 8.14 -10.78
N LEU A 42 13.73 7.72 -11.27
CA LEU A 42 14.67 8.57 -12.00
C LEU A 42 14.25 8.85 -13.45
N ILE A 43 13.32 8.10 -14.02
CA ILE A 43 12.73 8.44 -15.31
C ILE A 43 11.69 9.56 -15.23
N GLN A 44 11.24 9.96 -14.03
CA GLN A 44 10.16 10.94 -13.90
C GLN A 44 10.54 12.31 -14.45
N GLU A 45 9.65 12.89 -15.23
CA GLU A 45 9.74 14.23 -15.80
C GLU A 45 8.75 15.15 -15.10
N THR A 46 9.29 16.12 -14.35
CA THR A 46 8.49 17.07 -13.58
C THR A 46 9.02 18.49 -13.73
N ASP A 47 8.16 19.47 -13.63
CA ASP A 47 8.52 20.89 -13.51
C ASP A 47 8.60 21.36 -12.05
N PHE A 48 8.40 20.45 -11.10
CA PHE A 48 8.53 20.65 -9.66
C PHE A 48 9.52 19.66 -9.04
N PRO A 49 10.19 20.05 -7.94
CA PRO A 49 11.07 19.14 -7.21
C PRO A 49 10.31 18.01 -6.49
N PHE A 50 10.90 16.82 -6.52
CA PHE A 50 10.51 15.69 -5.69
C PHE A 50 11.71 15.05 -5.01
N GLU A 51 11.48 14.33 -3.92
CA GLU A 51 12.48 13.53 -3.23
C GLU A 51 11.97 12.10 -3.03
N VAL A 52 12.90 11.16 -2.96
CA VAL A 52 12.60 9.73 -2.72
C VAL A 52 13.15 9.35 -1.35
N MET A 53 12.25 9.18 -0.38
CA MET A 53 12.56 8.68 0.95
C MET A 53 12.61 7.15 0.89
N ILE A 54 13.80 6.59 1.04
CA ILE A 54 14.02 5.15 1.01
C ILE A 54 14.28 4.69 2.43
N HIS A 55 13.40 3.86 2.99
CA HIS A 55 13.63 3.18 4.25
C HIS A 55 14.21 1.79 3.97
N GLU A 56 15.51 1.65 4.15
CA GLU A 56 16.23 0.39 4.03
C GLU A 56 16.28 -0.29 5.41
N ASP A 57 15.52 -1.39 5.58
CA ASP A 57 15.24 -1.99 6.89
C ASP A 57 16.24 -3.08 7.30
N ALA A 58 17.54 -2.76 7.24
CA ALA A 58 18.68 -3.63 7.58
C ALA A 58 18.69 -4.93 6.75
N SER A 59 18.70 -4.81 5.44
CA SER A 59 18.80 -5.95 4.52
C SER A 59 20.15 -6.66 4.64
N PRO A 60 20.17 -7.99 4.72
CA PRO A 60 21.41 -8.76 4.79
C PRO A 60 22.02 -9.07 3.41
N ASP A 61 21.33 -8.69 2.32
CA ASP A 61 21.77 -8.85 0.94
C ASP A 61 22.34 -7.52 0.39
N ARG A 62 22.59 -7.42 -0.91
CA ARG A 62 23.16 -6.22 -1.53
C ARG A 62 22.21 -5.05 -1.71
N THR A 63 20.98 -5.11 -1.16
CA THR A 63 19.98 -4.03 -1.31
C THR A 63 20.54 -2.67 -0.92
N ALA A 64 21.15 -2.57 0.27
CA ALA A 64 21.73 -1.31 0.76
C ALA A 64 22.90 -0.80 -0.10
N ASP A 65 23.74 -1.70 -0.61
CA ASP A 65 24.89 -1.31 -1.46
C ASP A 65 24.41 -0.74 -2.80
N ILE A 66 23.40 -1.36 -3.41
CA ILE A 66 22.79 -0.85 -4.65
C ILE A 66 22.21 0.55 -4.41
N ILE A 67 21.51 0.77 -3.30
CA ILE A 67 20.93 2.09 -2.97
C ILE A 67 22.05 3.13 -2.84
N ARG A 68 23.18 2.82 -2.16
CA ARG A 68 24.32 3.73 -2.02
C ARG A 68 24.94 4.11 -3.38
N GLU A 69 25.01 3.15 -4.33
CA GLU A 69 25.51 3.43 -5.68
C GLU A 69 24.64 4.45 -6.42
N TYR A 70 23.31 4.36 -6.25
CA TYR A 70 22.37 5.33 -6.83
C TYR A 70 22.37 6.67 -6.06
N GLU A 71 22.40 6.64 -4.72
CA GLU A 71 22.47 7.85 -3.89
C GLU A 71 23.68 8.72 -4.25
N ALA A 72 24.85 8.11 -4.46
CA ALA A 72 26.07 8.82 -4.86
C ALA A 72 25.91 9.58 -6.18
N LYS A 73 25.05 9.09 -7.09
CA LYS A 73 24.78 9.73 -8.40
C LYS A 73 23.63 10.74 -8.35
N TYR A 74 22.66 10.53 -7.45
CA TYR A 74 21.43 11.32 -7.36
C TYR A 74 21.14 11.85 -5.94
N PRO A 75 22.14 12.51 -5.27
CA PRO A 75 22.03 12.89 -3.85
C PRO A 75 20.97 13.99 -3.59
N ARG A 76 20.56 14.75 -4.61
CA ARG A 76 19.48 15.73 -4.48
C ARG A 76 18.10 15.08 -4.45
N ILE A 77 17.94 13.89 -5.09
CA ILE A 77 16.67 13.20 -5.28
C ILE A 77 16.51 12.08 -4.25
N LEU A 78 17.52 11.22 -4.08
CA LEU A 78 17.44 10.05 -3.20
C LEU A 78 17.86 10.42 -1.77
N LYS A 79 17.02 10.06 -0.81
CA LYS A 79 17.17 10.35 0.62
C LYS A 79 17.00 9.05 1.43
N PRO A 80 17.96 8.11 1.36
CA PRO A 80 17.85 6.86 2.09
C PRO A 80 18.08 7.03 3.58
N LEU A 81 17.37 6.23 4.36
CA LEU A 81 17.63 5.92 5.76
C LEU A 81 18.03 4.45 5.83
N TYR A 82 19.24 4.19 6.29
CA TYR A 82 19.77 2.84 6.49
C TYR A 82 19.61 2.44 7.95
N GLU A 83 18.77 1.45 8.22
CA GLU A 83 18.63 0.91 9.56
C GLU A 83 19.78 -0.05 9.89
N THR A 84 20.14 -0.15 11.17
CA THR A 84 21.13 -1.11 11.67
C THR A 84 20.51 -2.42 12.13
N GLU A 85 19.19 -2.42 12.36
CA GLU A 85 18.39 -3.59 12.72
C GLU A 85 17.01 -3.49 12.08
N ASN A 86 16.38 -4.63 11.80
CA ASN A 86 15.09 -4.67 11.13
C ASN A 86 13.96 -4.15 12.03
N GLN A 87 13.44 -2.95 11.74
CA GLN A 87 12.43 -2.27 12.53
C GLN A 87 11.04 -2.90 12.37
N TRP A 88 10.73 -3.40 11.15
CA TRP A 88 9.44 -4.05 10.90
C TRP A 88 9.23 -5.30 11.76
N LYS A 89 10.29 -6.06 12.04
CA LYS A 89 10.21 -7.26 12.88
C LYS A 89 9.87 -6.97 14.34
N LYS A 90 10.13 -5.77 14.84
CA LYS A 90 9.82 -5.39 16.23
C LYS A 90 8.33 -5.42 16.52
N GLN A 91 7.49 -5.11 15.54
CA GLN A 91 6.02 -5.11 15.66
C GLN A 91 5.50 -4.23 16.84
N ASP A 92 6.23 -3.18 17.20
CA ASP A 92 5.97 -2.28 18.33
C ASP A 92 5.55 -0.85 17.89
N GLY A 93 5.27 -0.68 16.60
CA GLY A 93 4.91 0.62 16.01
C GLY A 93 6.11 1.51 15.65
N THR A 94 7.34 1.14 16.03
CA THR A 94 8.55 1.92 15.73
C THR A 94 8.75 2.12 14.24
N PHE A 95 8.62 1.05 13.46
CA PHE A 95 8.68 1.12 11.99
C PHE A 95 7.72 2.17 11.41
N THR A 96 6.44 2.12 11.78
CA THR A 96 5.44 3.07 11.29
C THR A 96 5.76 4.50 11.69
N ARG A 97 6.24 4.71 12.92
CA ARG A 97 6.62 6.03 13.43
C ARG A 97 7.81 6.61 12.66
N ILE A 98 8.85 5.81 12.39
CA ILE A 98 10.02 6.21 11.60
C ILE A 98 9.58 6.60 10.19
N VAL A 99 8.92 5.69 9.48
CA VAL A 99 8.49 5.92 8.10
C VAL A 99 7.57 7.14 7.98
N THR A 100 6.58 7.28 8.87
CA THR A 100 5.68 8.44 8.85
C THR A 100 6.42 9.74 9.16
N GLY A 101 7.41 9.69 10.06
CA GLY A 101 8.25 10.84 10.41
C GLY A 101 9.11 11.36 9.26
N MET A 102 9.44 10.52 8.28
CA MET A 102 10.17 10.89 7.07
C MET A 102 9.30 11.66 6.06
N LEU A 103 7.98 11.45 6.07
CA LEU A 103 7.04 12.02 5.10
C LEU A 103 6.68 13.46 5.46
N LYS A 104 7.43 14.46 4.94
CA LYS A 104 7.28 15.86 5.31
C LYS A 104 6.72 16.77 4.21
N ARG A 105 6.55 16.26 2.98
CA ARG A 105 6.15 17.06 1.83
C ARG A 105 4.62 17.13 1.69
N LYS A 106 4.13 18.04 0.86
CA LYS A 106 2.70 18.27 0.62
C LYS A 106 2.00 16.99 0.12
N TYR A 107 2.67 16.25 -0.75
CA TYR A 107 2.19 15.01 -1.34
C TYR A 107 3.08 13.83 -1.02
N VAL A 108 2.47 12.65 -0.89
CA VAL A 108 3.18 11.39 -0.72
C VAL A 108 2.80 10.47 -1.88
N ALA A 109 3.79 10.03 -2.63
CA ALA A 109 3.67 8.99 -3.64
C ALA A 109 4.17 7.66 -3.07
N MET A 110 3.52 6.55 -3.41
CA MET A 110 3.85 5.24 -2.87
C MET A 110 4.52 4.37 -3.94
N CYS A 111 5.59 3.67 -3.56
CA CYS A 111 6.11 2.53 -4.33
C CYS A 111 7.04 1.72 -3.43
N GLU A 112 6.79 0.43 -3.28
CA GLU A 112 7.66 -0.48 -2.54
C GLU A 112 8.87 -0.88 -3.41
N GLY A 113 9.98 -1.29 -2.80
CA GLY A 113 11.25 -1.53 -3.50
C GLY A 113 11.26 -2.74 -4.46
N ASP A 114 10.22 -3.57 -4.48
CA ASP A 114 9.99 -4.67 -5.42
C ASP A 114 9.12 -4.27 -6.62
N ASP A 115 8.40 -3.15 -6.55
CA ASP A 115 7.60 -2.58 -7.62
C ASP A 115 8.38 -1.48 -8.38
N TYR A 116 7.86 -1.01 -9.50
CA TYR A 116 8.49 0.09 -10.24
C TYR A 116 7.50 0.88 -11.09
N TRP A 117 7.83 2.16 -11.33
CA TRP A 117 7.07 3.02 -12.23
C TRP A 117 7.55 2.87 -13.68
N THR A 118 6.61 2.97 -14.62
CA THR A 118 6.84 2.72 -16.05
C THR A 118 6.56 3.93 -16.94
N ASP A 119 5.79 4.91 -16.44
CA ASP A 119 5.43 6.12 -17.18
C ASP A 119 6.24 7.31 -16.64
N PRO A 120 7.04 8.01 -17.47
CA PRO A 120 7.86 9.15 -17.04
C PRO A 120 7.03 10.37 -16.61
N HIS A 121 5.77 10.44 -16.98
CA HIS A 121 4.89 11.56 -16.65
C HIS A 121 3.91 11.24 -15.51
N LYS A 122 4.11 10.12 -14.80
CA LYS A 122 3.22 9.71 -13.70
C LYS A 122 3.10 10.79 -12.63
N LEU A 123 4.25 11.26 -12.09
CA LEU A 123 4.23 12.29 -11.03
C LEU A 123 3.59 13.58 -11.53
N GLN A 124 3.98 14.07 -12.70
CA GLN A 124 3.44 15.31 -13.26
C GLN A 124 1.91 15.25 -13.39
N GLN A 125 1.38 14.22 -14.08
CA GLN A 125 -0.06 14.08 -14.31
C GLN A 125 -0.87 14.02 -13.01
N GLN A 126 -0.38 13.28 -12.00
CA GLN A 126 -1.10 13.11 -10.74
C GLN A 126 -1.03 14.36 -9.87
N ILE A 127 0.09 15.08 -9.86
CA ILE A 127 0.24 16.31 -9.07
C ILE A 127 -0.53 17.45 -9.71
N ASP A 128 -0.50 17.63 -11.03
CA ASP A 128 -1.30 18.64 -11.74
C ASP A 128 -2.79 18.47 -11.43
N PHE A 129 -3.25 17.21 -11.40
CA PHE A 129 -4.63 16.94 -11.00
C PHE A 129 -4.90 17.35 -9.55
N LEU A 130 -4.07 16.95 -8.60
CA LEU A 130 -4.28 17.29 -7.19
C LEU A 130 -4.14 18.79 -6.93
N GLU A 131 -3.23 19.50 -7.61
CA GLU A 131 -3.09 20.95 -7.46
C GLU A 131 -4.33 21.71 -7.97
N SER A 132 -4.92 21.26 -9.08
CA SER A 132 -6.11 21.87 -9.66
C SER A 132 -7.42 21.45 -8.98
N HIS A 133 -7.41 20.42 -8.14
CA HIS A 133 -8.61 19.86 -7.48
C HIS A 133 -8.39 19.72 -5.97
N PRO A 134 -8.56 20.81 -5.18
CA PRO A 134 -8.27 20.80 -3.74
C PRO A 134 -9.21 19.90 -2.90
N ASP A 135 -10.36 19.52 -3.45
CA ASP A 135 -11.34 18.61 -2.82
C ASP A 135 -10.97 17.12 -2.96
N TYR A 136 -9.89 16.80 -3.70
CA TYR A 136 -9.39 15.42 -3.80
C TYR A 136 -8.24 15.20 -2.82
N SER A 137 -8.34 14.10 -2.07
CA SER A 137 -7.34 13.64 -1.09
C SER A 137 -6.32 12.70 -1.70
N MET A 138 -6.73 11.93 -2.72
CA MET A 138 -5.91 10.90 -3.36
C MET A 138 -6.25 10.75 -4.84
N ILE A 139 -5.24 10.40 -5.61
CA ILE A 139 -5.35 9.93 -6.99
C ILE A 139 -4.54 8.65 -7.16
N PHE A 140 -5.05 7.69 -7.93
CA PHE A 140 -4.38 6.44 -8.24
C PHE A 140 -4.59 6.03 -9.70
N HIS A 141 -3.91 4.98 -10.14
CA HIS A 141 -3.99 4.45 -11.50
C HIS A 141 -3.83 2.93 -11.49
N GLY A 142 -3.95 2.29 -12.67
CA GLY A 142 -3.73 0.86 -12.84
C GLY A 142 -2.25 0.47 -12.79
N ALA A 143 -1.98 -0.81 -12.52
CA ALA A 143 -0.67 -1.40 -12.63
C ALA A 143 -0.67 -2.57 -13.63
N THR A 144 0.48 -2.82 -14.25
CA THR A 144 0.73 -4.09 -14.94
C THR A 144 1.25 -5.09 -13.92
N VAL A 145 0.59 -6.24 -13.79
CA VAL A 145 1.10 -7.32 -12.93
C VAL A 145 2.21 -8.05 -13.68
N VAL A 146 3.36 -8.21 -13.02
CA VAL A 146 4.52 -8.88 -13.59
C VAL A 146 5.03 -9.97 -12.65
N ASP A 147 5.72 -10.96 -13.22
CA ASP A 147 6.46 -11.98 -12.46
C ASP A 147 7.79 -11.44 -11.87
N ALA A 148 8.58 -12.31 -11.24
CA ALA A 148 9.88 -11.94 -10.68
C ALA A 148 10.86 -11.38 -11.73
N ASP A 149 10.77 -11.83 -12.97
CA ASP A 149 11.64 -11.43 -14.06
C ASP A 149 11.15 -10.18 -14.81
N GLY A 150 9.94 -9.70 -14.46
CA GLY A 150 9.32 -8.51 -15.06
C GLY A 150 8.44 -8.80 -16.27
N ASN A 151 8.14 -10.06 -16.57
CA ASN A 151 7.23 -10.42 -17.65
C ASN A 151 5.77 -10.24 -17.20
N PRO A 152 4.86 -9.79 -18.08
CA PRO A 152 3.44 -9.66 -17.76
C PRO A 152 2.84 -10.98 -17.27
N SER A 153 2.14 -10.94 -16.14
CA SER A 153 1.42 -12.07 -15.57
C SER A 153 -0.03 -12.08 -16.06
N PRO A 154 -0.59 -13.24 -16.45
CA PRO A 154 -2.01 -13.35 -16.78
C PRO A 154 -2.91 -13.21 -15.56
N ASP A 155 -2.34 -13.32 -14.38
CA ASP A 155 -3.02 -13.35 -13.09
C ASP A 155 -3.10 -11.93 -12.51
N ASP A 156 -3.99 -11.10 -13.03
CA ASP A 156 -4.22 -9.74 -12.55
C ASP A 156 -5.24 -9.77 -11.39
N PRO A 157 -4.84 -9.42 -10.15
CA PRO A 157 -5.75 -9.40 -9.00
C PRO A 157 -6.63 -8.15 -8.97
N TYR A 158 -6.31 -7.16 -9.80
CA TYR A 158 -7.04 -5.90 -9.80
C TYR A 158 -8.27 -5.98 -10.69
N ALA A 159 -9.41 -5.49 -10.19
CA ALA A 159 -10.60 -5.32 -11.01
C ALA A 159 -10.34 -4.33 -12.16
N PRO A 160 -11.07 -4.42 -13.26
CA PRO A 160 -11.01 -3.40 -14.31
C PRO A 160 -11.26 -2.02 -13.73
N LEU A 161 -10.36 -1.07 -14.06
CA LEU A 161 -10.44 0.32 -13.60
C LEU A 161 -11.16 1.16 -14.64
N GLU A 162 -11.91 2.14 -14.14
CA GLU A 162 -12.55 3.17 -14.94
C GLU A 162 -11.96 4.55 -14.59
N ASP A 163 -11.93 5.44 -15.55
CA ASP A 163 -11.47 6.84 -15.36
C ASP A 163 -12.57 7.66 -14.67
N ARG A 164 -12.70 7.50 -13.35
CA ARG A 164 -13.74 8.14 -12.52
C ARG A 164 -13.34 8.23 -11.05
N ASP A 165 -14.21 8.85 -10.27
CA ASP A 165 -14.11 8.84 -8.82
C ASP A 165 -14.59 7.52 -8.23
N TYR A 166 -13.97 7.10 -7.13
CA TYR A 166 -14.32 5.93 -6.35
C TYR A 166 -14.67 6.33 -4.92
N ASN A 167 -15.75 5.78 -4.38
CA ASN A 167 -16.13 6.01 -2.98
C ASN A 167 -15.53 4.96 -2.03
N ALA A 168 -15.58 5.22 -0.73
CA ALA A 168 -15.03 4.34 0.32
C ALA A 168 -15.56 2.89 0.22
N SER A 169 -16.85 2.69 -0.02
CA SER A 169 -17.43 1.35 -0.15
C SER A 169 -16.89 0.58 -1.35
N GLU A 170 -16.71 1.24 -2.50
CA GLU A 170 -16.16 0.61 -3.71
C GLU A 170 -14.70 0.22 -3.52
N LEU A 171 -13.90 1.11 -2.88
CA LEU A 171 -12.49 0.88 -2.57
C LEU A 171 -12.30 -0.29 -1.59
N TYR A 172 -13.17 -0.42 -0.59
CA TYR A 172 -13.17 -1.52 0.35
C TYR A 172 -13.63 -2.84 -0.29
N GLU A 173 -14.71 -2.82 -1.07
CA GLU A 173 -15.34 -4.03 -1.62
C GLU A 173 -14.51 -4.71 -2.71
N ASN A 174 -13.84 -3.90 -3.50
CA ASN A 174 -13.02 -4.35 -4.61
C ASN A 174 -11.63 -3.76 -4.43
N TRP A 175 -10.65 -4.56 -3.99
CA TRP A 175 -9.28 -4.07 -3.91
C TRP A 175 -8.78 -3.69 -5.31
N VAL A 176 -8.89 -2.40 -5.65
CA VAL A 176 -8.62 -1.86 -6.99
C VAL A 176 -7.38 -0.96 -7.02
N VAL A 177 -6.81 -0.63 -5.87
CA VAL A 177 -5.73 0.35 -5.74
C VAL A 177 -4.37 -0.35 -5.62
N PRO A 178 -3.55 -0.41 -6.68
CA PRO A 178 -2.16 -0.84 -6.57
C PRO A 178 -1.36 0.14 -5.71
N THR A 179 -0.60 -0.34 -4.73
CA THR A 179 0.17 0.53 -3.82
C THR A 179 1.07 1.49 -4.58
N ALA A 180 1.81 1.00 -5.59
CA ALA A 180 2.71 1.81 -6.41
C ALA A 180 2.01 2.86 -7.30
N SER A 181 0.68 2.88 -7.32
CA SER A 181 -0.10 3.83 -8.13
C SER A 181 -0.52 5.09 -7.38
N MET A 182 -0.55 5.04 -6.05
CA MET A 182 -1.13 6.09 -5.20
C MET A 182 -0.27 7.33 -5.08
N ILE A 183 -0.92 8.51 -5.18
CA ILE A 183 -0.43 9.77 -4.62
C ILE A 183 -1.56 10.36 -3.77
N TYR A 184 -1.23 10.80 -2.56
CA TYR A 184 -2.20 11.39 -1.64
C TYR A 184 -1.65 12.64 -0.96
N ARG A 185 -2.55 13.50 -0.46
CA ARG A 185 -2.18 14.64 0.36
C ARG A 185 -1.69 14.18 1.71
N ARG A 186 -0.52 14.66 2.14
CA ARG A 186 0.10 14.27 3.42
C ARG A 186 -0.82 14.48 4.62
N GLU A 187 -1.68 15.48 4.57
CA GLU A 187 -2.63 15.78 5.66
C GLU A 187 -3.57 14.62 6.03
N VAL A 188 -3.81 13.68 5.08
CA VAL A 188 -4.53 12.43 5.35
C VAL A 188 -3.92 11.63 6.50
N LEU A 189 -2.61 11.74 6.72
CA LEU A 189 -1.92 11.07 7.83
C LEU A 189 -2.36 11.60 9.20
N ASN A 190 -2.94 12.79 9.27
CA ASN A 190 -3.48 13.37 10.50
C ASN A 190 -4.82 12.74 10.92
N TYR A 191 -5.46 11.95 10.04
CA TYR A 191 -6.68 11.23 10.37
C TYR A 191 -6.43 10.25 11.52
N LYS A 192 -7.11 10.48 12.65
CA LYS A 192 -6.90 9.70 13.87
C LYS A 192 -7.63 8.37 13.80
N ILE A 193 -6.92 7.30 14.10
CA ILE A 193 -7.44 5.94 14.24
C ILE A 193 -7.59 5.61 15.74
N LYS A 194 -8.69 4.96 16.13
CA LYS A 194 -8.97 4.65 17.54
C LYS A 194 -7.98 3.66 18.16
N ASN A 195 -7.74 2.52 17.48
CA ASN A 195 -6.85 1.48 17.99
C ASN A 195 -5.85 1.07 16.88
N PRO A 196 -4.77 1.83 16.67
CA PRO A 196 -3.83 1.59 15.57
C PRO A 196 -3.10 0.24 15.67
N ASP A 197 -2.96 -0.33 16.86
CA ASP A 197 -2.26 -1.61 17.08
C ASP A 197 -2.98 -2.82 16.47
N ASN A 198 -4.27 -2.69 16.16
CA ASN A 198 -5.06 -3.72 15.51
C ASN A 198 -5.01 -3.67 13.97
N ILE A 199 -4.25 -2.73 13.40
CA ILE A 199 -4.14 -2.59 11.94
C ILE A 199 -3.21 -3.66 11.38
N LEU A 200 -3.77 -4.54 10.57
CA LEU A 200 -3.03 -5.60 9.87
C LEU A 200 -2.51 -5.11 8.49
N ASN A 201 -3.36 -4.44 7.72
CA ASN A 201 -3.08 -3.94 6.37
C ASN A 201 -3.12 -2.41 6.38
N GLY A 202 -1.96 -1.77 6.48
CA GLY A 202 -1.85 -0.31 6.54
C GLY A 202 -2.29 0.39 5.25
N ASP A 203 -2.15 -0.26 4.11
CA ASP A 203 -2.57 0.21 2.79
C ASP A 203 -4.10 0.38 2.70
N ILE A 204 -4.88 -0.60 3.16
CA ILE A 204 -6.35 -0.51 3.21
C ILE A 204 -6.78 0.67 4.10
N PHE A 205 -6.18 0.79 5.29
CA PHE A 205 -6.48 1.92 6.18
C PHE A 205 -6.09 3.27 5.58
N LEU A 206 -4.98 3.33 4.84
CA LEU A 206 -4.57 4.56 4.16
C LEU A 206 -5.56 4.96 3.07
N VAL A 207 -6.00 4.01 2.25
CA VAL A 207 -7.00 4.26 1.20
C VAL A 207 -8.31 4.74 1.81
N GLU A 208 -8.78 4.11 2.89
CA GLU A 208 -9.98 4.53 3.61
C GLU A 208 -9.83 5.91 4.26
N LYS A 209 -8.66 6.22 4.85
CA LYS A 209 -8.38 7.59 5.33
C LYS A 209 -8.48 8.61 4.20
N CYS A 210 -7.95 8.30 3.03
CA CYS A 210 -8.06 9.15 1.86
C CYS A 210 -9.53 9.36 1.48
N ALA A 211 -10.31 8.29 1.35
CA ALA A 211 -11.72 8.35 0.98
C ALA A 211 -12.60 9.13 1.97
N HIS A 212 -12.18 9.20 3.26
CA HIS A 212 -12.85 9.96 4.31
C HIS A 212 -12.30 11.39 4.49
N SER A 213 -11.17 11.70 3.85
CA SER A 213 -10.58 13.05 3.89
C SER A 213 -10.91 13.89 2.67
N GLY A 214 -11.40 13.29 1.60
CA GLY A 214 -11.73 13.96 0.35
C GLY A 214 -12.10 12.95 -0.75
N LYS A 215 -12.30 13.45 -1.97
CA LYS A 215 -12.57 12.58 -3.11
C LYS A 215 -11.33 11.77 -3.51
N VAL A 216 -11.58 10.63 -4.14
CA VAL A 216 -10.55 9.72 -4.67
C VAL A 216 -10.76 9.51 -6.17
N ARG A 217 -9.77 9.88 -6.97
CA ARG A 217 -9.79 9.79 -8.43
C ARG A 217 -8.97 8.60 -8.91
N CYS A 218 -9.48 7.88 -9.90
CA CYS A 218 -8.73 6.93 -10.71
C CYS A 218 -8.44 7.51 -12.09
N ILE A 219 -7.18 7.39 -12.55
CA ILE A 219 -6.81 7.55 -13.96
C ILE A 219 -6.69 6.13 -14.56
N ASN A 220 -7.49 5.81 -15.58
CA ASN A 220 -7.44 4.49 -16.20
C ASN A 220 -6.23 4.35 -17.15
N LYS A 221 -5.02 4.44 -16.58
CA LYS A 221 -3.74 4.17 -17.24
C LYS A 221 -2.93 3.19 -16.39
N LYS A 222 -2.09 2.38 -17.00
CA LYS A 222 -1.12 1.53 -16.28
C LYS A 222 0.23 2.24 -16.28
N MET A 223 0.57 2.91 -15.17
CA MET A 223 1.81 3.70 -15.05
C MET A 223 2.80 3.10 -14.05
N SER A 224 2.52 1.91 -13.52
CA SER A 224 3.42 1.13 -12.68
C SER A 224 3.33 -0.36 -12.97
N ALA A 225 4.31 -1.11 -12.50
CA ALA A 225 4.31 -2.56 -12.49
C ALA A 225 4.26 -3.06 -11.04
N TYR A 226 3.34 -3.97 -10.75
CA TYR A 226 3.23 -4.72 -9.50
C TYR A 226 3.87 -6.09 -9.66
N ARG A 227 4.89 -6.38 -8.86
CA ARG A 227 5.68 -7.61 -8.99
C ARG A 227 5.18 -8.72 -8.07
N LYS A 228 4.88 -9.89 -8.65
CA LYS A 228 4.60 -11.11 -7.90
C LYS A 228 5.87 -11.97 -7.81
N HIS A 229 6.36 -12.20 -6.59
CA HIS A 229 7.53 -13.05 -6.34
C HIS A 229 7.43 -13.78 -5.01
N ALA A 230 8.19 -14.87 -4.83
CA ALA A 230 8.13 -15.73 -3.65
C ALA A 230 8.58 -15.06 -2.33
N GLY A 231 9.37 -13.98 -2.41
CA GLY A 231 9.80 -13.20 -1.23
C GLY A 231 8.80 -12.16 -0.75
N GLY A 232 7.69 -11.95 -1.47
CA GLY A 232 6.65 -10.98 -1.10
C GLY A 232 5.91 -11.40 0.17
N VAL A 233 5.61 -10.43 1.04
CA VAL A 233 4.90 -10.63 2.33
C VAL A 233 3.56 -11.37 2.16
N THR A 234 2.91 -11.23 1.02
CA THR A 234 1.61 -11.85 0.71
C THR A 234 1.72 -13.38 0.56
N TRP A 235 2.90 -13.92 0.24
CA TRP A 235 3.11 -15.33 -0.11
C TRP A 235 3.73 -16.18 1.01
N ASP A 236 4.10 -15.58 2.16
CA ASP A 236 4.65 -16.31 3.30
C ASP A 236 3.56 -17.12 4.03
N GLU A 237 3.62 -18.44 3.94
CA GLU A 237 2.65 -19.37 4.58
C GLU A 237 2.58 -19.21 6.11
N LYS A 238 3.71 -18.92 6.78
CA LYS A 238 3.72 -18.69 8.24
C LYS A 238 2.98 -17.42 8.62
N LEU A 239 3.11 -16.40 7.81
CA LEU A 239 2.39 -15.15 7.99
C LEU A 239 0.89 -15.29 7.67
N LYS A 240 0.47 -16.19 6.78
CA LYS A 240 -0.94 -16.41 6.45
C LYS A 240 -1.79 -16.76 7.66
N ILE A 241 -1.33 -17.69 8.51
CA ILE A 241 -2.07 -18.07 9.73
C ILE A 241 -2.13 -16.89 10.70
N LYS A 242 -0.99 -16.24 10.98
CA LYS A 242 -0.94 -15.07 11.87
C LYS A 242 -1.89 -13.96 11.37
N ARG A 243 -1.89 -13.68 10.08
CA ARG A 243 -2.78 -12.70 9.46
C ARG A 243 -4.25 -13.11 9.56
N ALA A 244 -4.57 -14.39 9.33
CA ALA A 244 -5.94 -14.88 9.47
C ALA A 244 -6.48 -14.69 10.89
N LEU A 245 -5.65 -14.93 11.92
CA LEU A 245 -6.03 -14.72 13.32
C LEU A 245 -6.20 -13.24 13.69
N ALA A 246 -5.42 -12.34 13.11
CA ALA A 246 -5.51 -10.90 13.34
C ALA A 246 -6.64 -10.22 12.55
N LEU A 247 -7.10 -10.83 11.45
CA LEU A 247 -8.06 -10.24 10.51
C LEU A 247 -9.39 -9.78 11.15
N PRO A 248 -10.03 -10.52 12.10
CA PRO A 248 -11.26 -10.02 12.74
C PRO A 248 -11.07 -8.67 13.41
N ASN A 249 -9.97 -8.45 14.14
CA ASN A 249 -9.71 -7.19 14.81
C ASN A 249 -9.48 -6.06 13.80
N HIS A 250 -8.72 -6.31 12.75
CA HIS A 250 -8.53 -5.38 11.63
C HIS A 250 -9.88 -4.94 11.01
N ILE A 251 -10.80 -5.87 10.74
CA ILE A 251 -12.13 -5.55 10.18
C ILE A 251 -12.98 -4.78 11.20
N ARG A 252 -12.89 -5.10 12.51
CA ARG A 252 -13.59 -4.34 13.55
C ARG A 252 -13.10 -2.88 13.58
N GLU A 253 -11.77 -2.66 13.46
CA GLU A 253 -11.20 -1.31 13.39
C GLU A 253 -11.65 -0.54 12.14
N LEU A 254 -11.68 -1.17 10.97
CA LEU A 254 -12.25 -0.55 9.77
C LEU A 254 -13.70 -0.13 10.02
N LYS A 255 -14.51 -1.01 10.59
CA LYS A 255 -15.91 -0.76 10.88
C LYS A 255 -16.14 0.38 11.88
N VAL A 256 -15.26 0.54 12.87
CA VAL A 256 -15.36 1.56 13.93
C VAL A 256 -14.84 2.92 13.46
N ASN A 257 -13.80 2.94 12.65
CA ASN A 257 -13.15 4.17 12.21
C ASN A 257 -13.78 4.77 10.94
N PHE A 258 -14.44 3.94 10.11
CA PHE A 258 -14.95 4.36 8.79
C PHE A 258 -16.44 4.03 8.66
N THR A 259 -17.28 5.07 8.69
CA THR A 259 -18.75 4.92 8.69
C THR A 259 -19.34 4.71 7.31
N ASP A 260 -18.64 5.13 6.26
CA ASP A 260 -19.11 5.17 4.87
C ASP A 260 -18.89 3.84 4.12
N ILE A 261 -18.17 2.91 4.76
CA ILE A 261 -18.04 1.54 4.24
C ILE A 261 -19.38 0.82 4.33
N ASN A 262 -19.77 0.11 3.28
CA ASN A 262 -21.00 -0.68 3.22
C ASN A 262 -21.11 -1.65 4.41
N ARG A 263 -22.04 -1.36 5.32
CA ARG A 263 -22.24 -2.13 6.57
C ARG A 263 -22.59 -3.61 6.35
N LYS A 264 -23.33 -3.92 5.30
CA LYS A 264 -23.63 -5.32 4.96
C LYS A 264 -22.38 -6.07 4.53
N ARG A 265 -21.54 -5.41 3.73
CA ARG A 265 -20.29 -5.99 3.23
C ARG A 265 -19.30 -6.22 4.37
N ILE A 266 -18.97 -5.21 5.16
CA ILE A 266 -18.01 -5.33 6.26
C ILE A 266 -18.47 -6.34 7.34
N ASN A 267 -19.77 -6.40 7.64
CA ASN A 267 -20.34 -7.41 8.54
C ASN A 267 -20.20 -8.83 7.99
N LYS A 268 -20.38 -9.02 6.68
CA LYS A 268 -20.20 -10.30 6.01
C LYS A 268 -18.74 -10.75 6.05
N ASP A 269 -17.80 -9.82 5.86
CA ASP A 269 -16.37 -10.14 5.87
C ASP A 269 -15.89 -10.41 7.31
N LEU A 270 -16.39 -9.68 8.32
CA LEU A 270 -16.14 -9.98 9.73
C LEU A 270 -16.72 -11.35 10.12
N CYS A 271 -17.95 -11.66 9.72
CA CYS A 271 -18.56 -12.98 9.93
C CYS A 271 -17.67 -14.11 9.38
N ARG A 272 -17.18 -13.97 8.14
CA ARG A 272 -16.30 -14.96 7.52
C ARG A 272 -14.97 -15.11 8.25
N SER A 273 -14.38 -14.00 8.67
CA SER A 273 -13.09 -14.03 9.39
C SER A 273 -13.21 -14.70 10.76
N LEU A 274 -14.28 -14.43 11.52
CA LEU A 274 -14.55 -15.08 12.80
C LEU A 274 -14.77 -16.60 12.66
N ILE A 275 -15.53 -17.02 11.66
CA ILE A 275 -15.71 -18.44 11.33
C ILE A 275 -14.37 -19.10 10.99
N HIS A 276 -13.51 -18.40 10.23
CA HIS A 276 -12.21 -18.92 9.83
C HIS A 276 -11.26 -19.08 11.03
N VAL A 277 -11.22 -18.12 11.95
CA VAL A 277 -10.45 -18.22 13.20
C VAL A 277 -10.94 -19.39 14.05
N ALA A 278 -12.27 -19.56 14.22
CA ALA A 278 -12.85 -20.68 14.95
C ALA A 278 -12.53 -22.04 14.31
N HIS A 279 -12.30 -22.06 13.00
CA HIS A 279 -11.84 -23.27 12.30
C HIS A 279 -10.36 -23.59 12.58
N ILE A 280 -9.51 -22.57 12.61
CA ILE A 280 -8.05 -22.71 12.86
C ILE A 280 -7.79 -23.14 14.32
N GLU A 281 -8.37 -22.45 15.29
CA GLU A 281 -8.06 -22.61 16.72
C GLU A 281 -9.04 -23.49 17.51
N GLY A 282 -10.14 -23.94 16.89
CA GLY A 282 -11.16 -24.78 17.49
C GLY A 282 -12.40 -24.02 17.97
N LYS A 283 -13.56 -24.56 17.66
CA LYS A 283 -14.88 -23.93 17.84
C LYS A 283 -15.25 -23.65 19.28
N ARG A 284 -14.88 -24.56 20.22
CA ARG A 284 -15.19 -24.43 21.64
C ARG A 284 -14.55 -23.17 22.24
N LYS A 285 -13.34 -22.86 21.82
CA LYS A 285 -12.59 -21.67 22.25
C LYS A 285 -13.25 -20.37 21.76
N HIS A 286 -13.88 -20.41 20.58
CA HIS A 286 -14.44 -19.25 19.86
C HIS A 286 -15.98 -19.21 19.83
N LEU A 287 -16.66 -19.78 20.83
CA LEU A 287 -18.12 -19.82 20.86
C LEU A 287 -18.76 -18.42 20.80
N ARG A 288 -18.19 -17.44 21.54
CA ARG A 288 -18.66 -16.05 21.51
C ARG A 288 -18.52 -15.42 20.12
N ASP A 289 -17.38 -15.65 19.46
CA ASP A 289 -17.12 -15.15 18.10
C ASP A 289 -18.08 -15.79 17.09
N LEU A 290 -18.45 -17.06 17.25
CA LEU A 290 -19.43 -17.73 16.39
C LEU A 290 -20.84 -17.18 16.60
N ILE A 291 -21.21 -16.83 17.84
CA ILE A 291 -22.47 -16.15 18.15
C ILE A 291 -22.49 -14.76 17.50
N GLU A 292 -21.42 -13.97 17.66
CA GLU A 292 -21.27 -12.67 16.99
C GLU A 292 -21.38 -12.83 15.47
N ALA A 293 -20.69 -13.80 14.88
CA ALA A 293 -20.72 -14.07 13.44
C ALA A 293 -22.13 -14.36 12.92
N PHE A 294 -22.94 -15.11 13.69
CA PHE A 294 -24.34 -15.36 13.35
C PHE A 294 -25.15 -14.06 13.29
N PHE A 295 -25.05 -13.20 14.30
CA PHE A 295 -25.78 -11.93 14.32
C PHE A 295 -25.29 -10.91 13.29
N LEU A 296 -24.00 -10.93 12.93
CA LEU A 296 -23.44 -10.05 11.91
C LEU A 296 -23.98 -10.34 10.51
N SER A 297 -24.11 -11.63 10.14
CA SER A 297 -24.61 -12.05 8.83
C SER A 297 -25.18 -13.49 8.87
N PRO A 298 -26.45 -13.67 9.29
CA PRO A 298 -27.06 -15.00 9.41
C PRO A 298 -26.99 -15.83 8.13
N SER A 299 -27.24 -15.20 6.99
CA SER A 299 -27.20 -15.89 5.69
C SER A 299 -25.80 -16.40 5.32
N THR A 300 -24.75 -15.61 5.63
CA THR A 300 -23.35 -16.00 5.41
C THR A 300 -22.96 -17.13 6.36
N PHE A 301 -23.35 -17.03 7.63
CA PHE A 301 -23.10 -18.04 8.65
C PHE A 301 -23.72 -19.38 8.26
N ILE A 302 -25.03 -19.41 7.91
CA ILE A 302 -25.74 -20.62 7.49
C ILE A 302 -25.11 -21.25 6.24
N LYS A 303 -24.73 -20.42 5.25
CA LYS A 303 -24.02 -20.91 4.05
C LYS A 303 -22.70 -21.57 4.39
N ALA A 304 -21.95 -21.01 5.35
CA ALA A 304 -20.70 -21.58 5.79
C ALA A 304 -20.90 -22.95 6.52
N LEU A 305 -21.97 -23.09 7.32
CA LEU A 305 -22.35 -24.35 7.95
C LEU A 305 -22.67 -25.44 6.91
N ARG A 306 -23.46 -25.10 5.88
CA ARG A 306 -23.88 -26.06 4.83
C ARG A 306 -22.73 -26.59 3.97
N LYS A 307 -21.66 -25.82 3.80
CA LYS A 307 -20.47 -26.25 3.01
C LYS A 307 -19.65 -27.33 3.69
N LYS A 308 -20.12 -27.99 4.76
CA LYS A 308 -19.47 -29.06 5.55
C LYS A 308 -18.02 -28.75 6.03
N LYS A 309 -17.47 -27.58 5.72
CA LYS A 309 -16.10 -27.18 6.08
C LYS A 309 -15.93 -26.71 7.53
N ILE A 310 -17.02 -26.50 8.26
CA ILE A 310 -16.98 -25.93 9.62
C ILE A 310 -17.21 -26.98 10.70
N PHE A 311 -17.88 -28.11 10.41
CA PHE A 311 -18.28 -29.10 11.43
C PHE A 311 -17.70 -30.51 11.25
N SER A 312 -16.79 -30.73 10.30
CA SER A 312 -16.05 -31.97 10.19
C SER A 312 -14.69 -31.80 10.91
N LYS A 313 -14.71 -31.98 12.19
CA LYS A 313 -13.75 -32.60 13.13
C LYS A 313 -14.12 -32.25 14.55
#